data_e381f15bddfdc3c0d9cb7ec6d318d020
#
_entry.id   e381f15bddfdc3c0d9cb7ec6d318d020
#
_cell.length_a   1.000
_cell.length_b   1.000
_cell.length_c   1.000
_cell.angle_alpha   90.00
_cell.angle_beta   90.00
_cell.angle_gamma   90.00
#
_symmetry.space_group_name_H-M   'P 1'
#
loop_
_entity.id
_entity.type
_entity.pdbx_description
1 polymer ?
#
loop_
_entity_poly.entity_id
_entity_poly.type
_entity_poly.pdbx_seq_one_letter_code
_entity_poly.pdbx_strand_id
1 'polypeptide(L)'
;ESRVACETLATTNKTILSGEIRGPKIDPQAIEQAVREQIKNIGYEQKNFHWKNFEFFNYLHEQSADIAQGVDSSGNEKDEGAGDQGIMFGYACNETEELMPAPITYSHKILKEMAIARKSGDLKLLGPDSKSQISVVYENSKPVGVSSVVISSQHDESIGQNEVKEMIRPYVKKILPKDWSCPEDQFYVNPTGKFVIGVRDGDQGITRRKMIVDTYDAAA
;
A
#
# COMPACT_ATOMS: atom_id res chain seq x y z
N GLU A 1 8.50 -8.31 -24.80
CA GLU A 1 7.87 -7.71 -23.61
C GLU A 1 6.69 -8.57 -23.17
N SER A 2 6.42 -8.60 -21.85
CA SER A 2 5.26 -9.32 -21.32
C SER A 2 4.11 -8.36 -21.09
N ARG A 3 2.89 -8.77 -21.41
CA ARG A 3 1.65 -8.09 -21.05
C ARG A 3 1.01 -8.85 -19.88
N VAL A 4 0.63 -8.14 -18.84
CA VAL A 4 0.20 -8.76 -17.59
C VAL A 4 -1.02 -8.03 -17.06
N ALA A 5 -2.11 -8.77 -16.86
CA ALA A 5 -3.27 -8.37 -16.09
C ALA A 5 -3.41 -9.38 -14.95
N CYS A 6 -2.80 -9.08 -13.80
CA CYS A 6 -2.73 -9.98 -12.66
C CYS A 6 -3.40 -9.36 -11.44
N GLU A 7 -4.44 -10.01 -10.96
CA GLU A 7 -5.09 -9.70 -9.70
C GLU A 7 -4.54 -10.58 -8.58
N THR A 8 -4.39 -10.02 -7.41
CA THR A 8 -3.88 -10.72 -6.24
C THR A 8 -4.90 -10.64 -5.10
N LEU A 9 -5.29 -11.80 -4.57
CA LEU A 9 -6.03 -11.92 -3.32
C LEU A 9 -5.11 -12.53 -2.26
N ALA A 10 -5.02 -11.88 -1.11
CA ALA A 10 -4.35 -12.43 0.07
C ALA A 10 -5.32 -12.42 1.25
N THR A 11 -5.42 -13.55 1.93
CA THR A 11 -6.27 -13.77 3.12
C THR A 11 -5.59 -14.76 4.05
N THR A 12 -6.24 -15.13 5.16
CA THR A 12 -5.69 -16.07 6.15
C THR A 12 -5.09 -17.29 5.48
N ASN A 13 -3.80 -17.48 5.66
CA ASN A 13 -2.98 -18.58 5.13
C ASN A 13 -3.04 -18.80 3.62
N LYS A 14 -3.54 -17.86 2.81
CA LYS A 14 -3.69 -18.03 1.35
C LYS A 14 -3.27 -16.81 0.57
N THR A 15 -2.63 -17.07 -0.58
CA THR A 15 -2.40 -16.08 -1.62
C THR A 15 -2.81 -16.66 -2.97
N ILE A 16 -3.61 -15.92 -3.70
CA ILE A 16 -4.20 -16.35 -4.97
C ILE A 16 -3.83 -15.31 -6.02
N LEU A 17 -3.26 -15.77 -7.13
CA LEU A 17 -3.10 -14.98 -8.34
C LEU A 17 -4.13 -15.43 -9.38
N SER A 18 -4.75 -14.47 -10.04
CA SER A 18 -5.71 -14.73 -11.13
C SER A 18 -5.57 -13.67 -12.20
N GLY A 19 -5.76 -14.04 -13.44
CA GLY A 19 -5.72 -13.11 -14.56
C GLY A 19 -5.07 -13.67 -15.81
N GLU A 20 -4.72 -12.78 -16.73
CA GLU A 20 -4.21 -13.11 -18.04
C GLU A 20 -2.79 -12.60 -18.23
N ILE A 21 -1.95 -13.43 -18.83
CA ILE A 21 -0.59 -13.06 -19.18
C ILE A 21 -0.29 -13.42 -20.65
N ARG A 22 0.53 -12.60 -21.28
CA ARG A 22 1.09 -12.89 -22.61
C ARG A 22 2.57 -12.53 -22.60
N GLY A 23 3.40 -13.49 -23.00
CA GLY A 23 4.85 -13.32 -23.00
C GLY A 23 5.58 -14.66 -22.98
N PRO A 24 6.87 -14.66 -22.70
CA PRO A 24 7.62 -15.89 -22.51
C PRO A 24 7.02 -16.76 -21.41
N LYS A 25 7.04 -18.08 -21.59
CA LYS A 25 6.59 -18.99 -20.53
C LYS A 25 7.43 -18.82 -19.27
N ILE A 26 6.77 -18.61 -18.15
CA ILE A 26 7.40 -18.51 -16.83
C ILE A 26 7.11 -19.80 -16.08
N ASP A 27 8.13 -20.34 -15.42
CA ASP A 27 7.97 -21.48 -14.55
C ASP A 27 7.03 -21.12 -13.38
N PRO A 28 5.94 -21.88 -13.16
CA PRO A 28 5.04 -21.66 -12.04
C PRO A 28 5.74 -21.63 -10.68
N GLN A 29 6.81 -22.38 -10.50
CA GLN A 29 7.60 -22.38 -9.26
C GLN A 29 8.34 -21.04 -9.07
N ALA A 30 8.82 -20.43 -10.15
CA ALA A 30 9.45 -19.11 -10.07
C ALA A 30 8.45 -18.01 -9.67
N ILE A 31 7.18 -18.12 -10.12
CA ILE A 31 6.11 -17.21 -9.72
C ILE A 31 5.84 -17.37 -8.21
N GLU A 32 5.67 -18.59 -7.73
CA GLU A 32 5.45 -18.86 -6.30
C GLU A 32 6.60 -18.34 -5.45
N GLN A 33 7.84 -18.59 -5.86
CA GLN A 33 9.03 -18.11 -5.16
C GLN A 33 9.06 -16.57 -5.08
N ALA A 34 8.75 -15.89 -6.18
CA ALA A 34 8.68 -14.42 -6.21
C ALA A 34 7.61 -13.88 -5.25
N VAL A 35 6.44 -14.51 -5.17
CA VAL A 35 5.38 -14.15 -4.23
C VAL A 35 5.83 -14.34 -2.79
N ARG A 36 6.46 -15.49 -2.46
CA ARG A 36 7.00 -15.78 -1.14
C ARG A 36 8.07 -14.78 -0.72
N GLU A 37 8.96 -14.44 -1.63
CA GLU A 37 10.02 -13.47 -1.39
C GLU A 37 9.45 -12.06 -1.16
N GLN A 38 8.43 -11.67 -1.92
CA GLN A 38 7.77 -10.39 -1.72
C GLN A 38 7.06 -10.30 -0.36
N ILE A 39 6.35 -11.35 0.06
CA ILE A 39 5.70 -11.41 1.38
C ILE A 39 6.74 -11.34 2.50
N LYS A 40 7.89 -12.02 2.33
CA LYS A 40 9.03 -11.92 3.25
C LYS A 40 9.60 -10.51 3.32
N ASN A 41 9.80 -9.86 2.18
CA ASN A 41 10.31 -8.49 2.09
C ASN A 41 9.37 -7.46 2.74
N ILE A 42 8.05 -7.69 2.67
CA ILE A 42 7.05 -6.90 3.40
C ILE A 42 7.18 -7.14 4.90
N GLY A 43 7.51 -8.37 5.34
CA GLY A 43 7.74 -8.74 6.72
C GLY A 43 6.55 -9.44 7.38
N TYR A 44 5.71 -10.16 6.62
CA TYR A 44 4.65 -10.97 7.20
C TYR A 44 5.20 -12.32 7.69
N GLU A 45 5.28 -12.45 9.01
CA GLU A 45 5.71 -13.66 9.74
C GLU A 45 4.72 -14.01 10.87
N GLN A 46 3.43 -13.87 10.61
CA GLN A 46 2.36 -14.15 11.56
C GLN A 46 2.00 -15.63 11.57
N LYS A 47 1.38 -16.09 12.67
CA LYS A 47 1.00 -17.50 12.86
C LYS A 47 0.18 -18.06 11.70
N ASN A 48 -0.82 -17.31 11.22
CA ASN A 48 -1.74 -17.75 10.17
C ASN A 48 -1.48 -17.04 8.83
N PHE A 49 -0.40 -16.28 8.70
CA PHE A 49 0.07 -15.74 7.43
C PHE A 49 1.59 -15.52 7.47
N HIS A 50 2.30 -16.50 6.95
CA HIS A 50 3.77 -16.52 6.99
C HIS A 50 4.32 -16.89 5.61
N TRP A 51 5.35 -16.17 5.13
CA TRP A 51 5.93 -16.35 3.78
C TRP A 51 6.37 -17.79 3.48
N LYS A 52 6.69 -18.61 4.50
CA LYS A 52 7.07 -20.02 4.31
C LYS A 52 5.87 -20.95 4.12
N ASN A 53 4.75 -20.68 4.78
CA ASN A 53 3.74 -21.70 5.06
C ASN A 53 2.38 -21.43 4.44
N PHE A 54 2.12 -20.24 3.85
CA PHE A 54 0.84 -19.97 3.21
C PHE A 54 0.62 -20.87 1.99
N GLU A 55 -0.63 -21.18 1.72
CA GLU A 55 -1.07 -21.90 0.52
C GLU A 55 -1.08 -20.93 -0.67
N PHE A 56 -0.43 -21.34 -1.76
CA PHE A 56 -0.36 -20.55 -2.99
C PHE A 56 -1.24 -21.16 -4.08
N PHE A 57 -2.06 -20.33 -4.71
CA PHE A 57 -2.92 -20.70 -5.83
C PHE A 57 -2.61 -19.80 -7.03
N ASN A 58 -2.33 -20.42 -8.17
CA ASN A 58 -2.02 -19.72 -9.41
C ASN A 58 -3.08 -20.06 -10.47
N TYR A 59 -3.91 -19.10 -10.80
CA TYR A 59 -4.93 -19.14 -11.84
C TYR A 59 -4.61 -18.18 -12.98
N LEU A 60 -3.33 -17.84 -13.17
CA LEU A 60 -2.90 -17.10 -14.35
C LEU A 60 -2.97 -17.99 -15.57
N HIS A 61 -3.54 -17.47 -16.64
CA HIS A 61 -3.66 -18.16 -17.92
C HIS A 61 -3.22 -17.26 -19.08
N GLU A 62 -3.09 -17.82 -20.28
CA GLU A 62 -2.76 -17.06 -21.47
C GLU A 62 -3.92 -16.16 -21.88
N GLN A 63 -3.60 -14.95 -22.35
CA GLN A 63 -4.59 -13.99 -22.85
C GLN A 63 -5.37 -14.58 -24.01
N SER A 64 -6.69 -14.34 -24.06
CA SER A 64 -7.55 -14.73 -25.18
C SER A 64 -7.08 -14.14 -26.50
N ALA A 65 -7.11 -14.95 -27.55
CA ALA A 65 -6.77 -14.51 -28.90
C ALA A 65 -7.69 -13.39 -29.42
N ASP A 66 -8.94 -13.37 -28.99
CA ASP A 66 -9.91 -12.34 -29.37
C ASP A 66 -9.55 -10.97 -28.76
N ILE A 67 -9.10 -10.95 -27.51
CA ILE A 67 -8.61 -9.72 -26.85
C ILE A 67 -7.30 -9.26 -27.50
N ALA A 68 -6.42 -10.20 -27.87
CA ALA A 68 -5.15 -9.89 -28.50
C ALA A 68 -5.32 -9.11 -29.83
N GLN A 69 -6.40 -9.38 -30.59
CA GLN A 69 -6.67 -8.65 -31.84
C GLN A 69 -6.86 -7.15 -31.65
N GLY A 70 -7.46 -6.74 -30.52
CA GLY A 70 -7.67 -5.32 -30.20
C GLY A 70 -6.46 -4.62 -29.58
N VAL A 71 -5.45 -5.40 -29.13
CA VAL A 71 -4.27 -4.89 -28.42
C VAL A 71 -3.05 -4.86 -29.32
N ASP A 72 -2.95 -5.79 -30.26
CA ASP A 72 -1.77 -5.93 -31.13
C ASP A 72 -1.71 -4.79 -32.14
N SER A 73 -0.56 -4.12 -32.17
CA SER A 73 -0.28 -3.11 -33.18
C SER A 73 -0.09 -3.73 -34.55
N SER A 74 -0.55 -3.04 -35.58
CA SER A 74 -0.31 -3.37 -36.99
C SER A 74 1.13 -3.10 -37.46
N GLY A 75 2.09 -2.96 -36.55
CA GLY A 75 3.51 -2.72 -36.80
C GLY A 75 4.05 -1.37 -36.33
N ASN A 76 3.23 -0.49 -35.77
CA ASN A 76 3.65 0.76 -35.12
C ASN A 76 3.29 0.73 -33.65
N GLU A 77 4.23 1.05 -32.75
CA GLU A 77 3.99 1.15 -31.30
C GLU A 77 2.84 2.11 -30.92
N LYS A 78 2.54 3.08 -31.80
CA LYS A 78 1.44 4.06 -31.61
C LYS A 78 0.04 3.48 -31.87
N ASP A 79 -0.07 2.31 -32.46
CA ASP A 79 -1.34 1.65 -32.80
C ASP A 79 -1.73 0.57 -31.77
N GLU A 80 -0.98 0.46 -30.65
CA GLU A 80 -1.33 -0.47 -29.57
C GLU A 80 -2.61 -0.05 -28.86
N GLY A 81 -3.59 -0.95 -28.83
CA GLY A 81 -4.85 -0.76 -28.13
C GLY A 81 -4.74 -1.10 -26.63
N ALA A 82 -5.73 -0.64 -25.87
CA ALA A 82 -5.80 -0.85 -24.41
C ALA A 82 -6.37 -2.22 -24.00
N GLY A 83 -6.92 -2.98 -24.91
CA GLY A 83 -7.52 -4.31 -24.65
C GLY A 83 -8.88 -4.28 -23.99
N ASP A 84 -9.26 -3.22 -23.30
CA ASP A 84 -10.56 -3.05 -22.65
C ASP A 84 -10.86 -1.56 -22.44
N GLN A 85 -12.04 -1.27 -21.91
CA GLN A 85 -12.43 0.07 -21.49
C GLN A 85 -11.52 0.57 -20.37
N GLY A 86 -11.25 1.86 -20.35
CA GLY A 86 -10.46 2.52 -19.33
C GLY A 86 -11.03 3.86 -18.93
N ILE A 87 -10.85 4.21 -17.65
CA ILE A 87 -11.06 5.56 -17.15
C ILE A 87 -9.73 6.02 -16.54
N MET A 88 -9.31 7.23 -16.91
CA MET A 88 -8.07 7.82 -16.44
C MET A 88 -8.37 9.07 -15.65
N PHE A 89 -7.75 9.20 -14.50
CA PHE A 89 -7.81 10.39 -13.65
C PHE A 89 -6.44 11.05 -13.64
N GLY A 90 -6.44 12.38 -13.73
CA GLY A 90 -5.23 13.17 -13.62
C GLY A 90 -5.49 14.39 -12.74
N TYR A 91 -4.61 14.61 -11.77
CA TYR A 91 -4.67 15.76 -10.88
C TYR A 91 -3.26 16.21 -10.52
N ALA A 92 -3.04 17.52 -10.44
CA ALA A 92 -1.81 18.08 -9.92
C ALA A 92 -2.11 19.40 -9.19
N CYS A 93 -1.44 19.61 -8.06
CA CYS A 93 -1.51 20.85 -7.30
C CYS A 93 -0.12 21.27 -6.84
N ASN A 94 0.02 22.46 -6.29
CA ASN A 94 1.29 22.99 -5.81
C ASN A 94 1.41 22.97 -4.27
N GLU A 95 0.72 22.04 -3.64
CA GLU A 95 0.72 21.92 -2.17
C GLU A 95 1.98 21.25 -1.62
N THR A 96 2.57 20.37 -2.42
CA THR A 96 3.78 19.62 -2.09
C THR A 96 4.75 19.60 -3.29
N GLU A 97 6.01 19.27 -3.05
CA GLU A 97 7.02 19.15 -4.11
C GLU A 97 6.68 18.06 -5.12
N GLU A 98 5.90 17.06 -4.70
CA GLU A 98 5.42 15.97 -5.53
C GLU A 98 4.24 16.36 -6.43
N LEU A 99 3.77 17.59 -6.35
CA LEU A 99 2.57 18.11 -7.03
C LEU A 99 1.29 17.34 -6.66
N MET A 100 1.25 16.82 -5.46
CA MET A 100 0.16 16.01 -4.91
C MET A 100 -0.50 16.70 -3.71
N PRO A 101 -1.78 16.38 -3.41
CA PRO A 101 -2.46 16.90 -2.23
C PRO A 101 -1.70 16.62 -0.92
N ALA A 102 -1.64 17.59 -0.03
CA ALA A 102 -0.90 17.51 1.21
C ALA A 102 -1.36 16.34 2.13
N PRO A 103 -2.67 16.07 2.32
CA PRO A 103 -3.12 15.01 3.22
C PRO A 103 -2.55 13.64 2.83
N ILE A 104 -2.71 13.23 1.58
CA ILE A 104 -2.24 11.92 1.11
C ILE A 104 -0.72 11.84 1.07
N THR A 105 -0.05 12.91 0.66
CA THR A 105 1.42 12.95 0.58
C THR A 105 2.07 12.75 1.93
N TYR A 106 1.64 13.49 2.97
CA TYR A 106 2.21 13.34 4.30
C TYR A 106 1.82 12.03 4.96
N SER A 107 0.59 11.54 4.73
CA SER A 107 0.17 10.21 5.18
C SER A 107 1.09 9.12 4.64
N HIS A 108 1.36 9.15 3.34
CA HIS A 108 2.26 8.19 2.68
C HIS A 108 3.71 8.33 3.16
N LYS A 109 4.24 9.55 3.28
CA LYS A 109 5.60 9.80 3.76
C LYS A 109 5.82 9.24 5.16
N ILE A 110 4.88 9.41 6.08
CA ILE A 110 4.96 8.86 7.44
C ILE A 110 5.07 7.33 7.40
N LEU A 111 4.17 6.66 6.68
CA LEU A 111 4.19 5.19 6.59
C LEU A 111 5.44 4.66 5.89
N LYS A 112 5.94 5.37 4.88
CA LYS A 112 7.20 5.03 4.20
C LYS A 112 8.39 5.08 5.15
N GLU A 113 8.51 6.14 5.95
CA GLU A 113 9.59 6.27 6.95
C GLU A 113 9.48 5.22 8.05
N MET A 114 8.26 4.93 8.54
CA MET A 114 8.03 3.85 9.49
C MET A 114 8.42 2.48 8.91
N ALA A 115 8.11 2.21 7.64
CA ALA A 115 8.50 0.98 6.97
C ALA A 115 10.03 0.84 6.83
N ILE A 116 10.73 1.94 6.51
CA ILE A 116 12.20 1.99 6.47
C ILE A 116 12.76 1.68 7.86
N ALA A 117 12.29 2.37 8.89
CA ALA A 117 12.74 2.20 10.26
C ALA A 117 12.45 0.78 10.80
N ARG A 118 11.34 0.17 10.43
CA ARG A 118 11.04 -1.22 10.76
C ARG A 118 12.03 -2.19 10.11
N LYS A 119 12.35 -1.98 8.84
CA LYS A 119 13.30 -2.81 8.10
C LYS A 119 14.75 -2.62 8.55
N SER A 120 15.13 -1.44 9.03
CA SER A 120 16.45 -1.19 9.64
C SER A 120 16.58 -1.75 11.07
N GLY A 121 15.46 -2.06 11.73
CA GLY A 121 15.42 -2.56 13.09
C GLY A 121 15.15 -1.51 14.17
N ASP A 122 15.04 -0.22 13.80
CA ASP A 122 14.72 0.86 14.75
C ASP A 122 13.30 0.71 15.34
N LEU A 123 12.36 0.21 14.52
CA LEU A 123 10.97 -0.07 14.89
C LEU A 123 10.65 -1.58 14.84
N LYS A 124 11.56 -2.42 15.30
CA LYS A 124 11.43 -3.90 15.22
C LYS A 124 10.20 -4.50 15.91
N LEU A 125 9.60 -3.78 16.86
CA LEU A 125 8.39 -4.20 17.56
C LEU A 125 7.10 -3.81 16.82
N LEU A 126 7.19 -3.07 15.70
CA LEU A 126 6.06 -2.78 14.84
C LEU A 126 5.95 -3.79 13.70
N GLY A 127 4.71 -4.21 13.39
CA GLY A 127 4.42 -5.07 12.26
C GLY A 127 4.31 -4.31 10.93
N PRO A 128 4.14 -5.04 9.82
CA PRO A 128 4.09 -4.43 8.49
C PRO A 128 2.76 -3.74 8.17
N ASP A 129 1.69 -4.04 8.90
CA ASP A 129 0.37 -3.47 8.64
C ASP A 129 0.21 -2.14 9.37
N SER A 130 0.07 -1.07 8.58
CA SER A 130 -0.11 0.27 9.12
C SER A 130 -1.00 1.11 8.22
N LYS A 131 -1.78 1.99 8.85
CA LYS A 131 -2.64 2.98 8.20
C LYS A 131 -2.37 4.34 8.79
N SER A 132 -2.44 5.40 7.97
CA SER A 132 -2.35 6.78 8.45
C SER A 132 -3.41 7.66 7.80
N GLN A 133 -3.86 8.64 8.56
CA GLN A 133 -4.74 9.69 8.10
C GLN A 133 -4.27 11.01 8.70
N ILE A 134 -4.25 12.06 7.88
CA ILE A 134 -3.91 13.42 8.30
C ILE A 134 -5.04 14.36 7.91
N SER A 135 -5.54 15.14 8.87
CA SER A 135 -6.47 16.22 8.61
C SER A 135 -5.70 17.53 8.51
N VAL A 136 -5.69 18.12 7.32
CA VAL A 136 -4.94 19.34 7.00
C VAL A 136 -5.87 20.55 7.12
N VAL A 137 -5.37 21.62 7.71
CA VAL A 137 -6.05 22.93 7.76
C VAL A 137 -5.67 23.73 6.54
N TYR A 138 -6.67 24.26 5.86
CA TYR A 138 -6.49 25.11 4.69
C TYR A 138 -6.94 26.55 4.96
N GLU A 139 -6.13 27.51 4.54
CA GLU A 139 -6.49 28.94 4.50
C GLU A 139 -6.25 29.47 3.09
N ASN A 140 -7.27 30.09 2.50
CA ASN A 140 -7.21 30.59 1.11
C ASN A 140 -6.70 29.53 0.12
N SER A 141 -7.23 28.32 0.23
CA SER A 141 -6.85 27.15 -0.59
C SER A 141 -5.37 26.73 -0.48
N LYS A 142 -4.69 27.10 0.60
CA LYS A 142 -3.31 26.68 0.89
C LYS A 142 -3.29 25.86 2.18
N PRO A 143 -2.57 24.74 2.22
CA PRO A 143 -2.38 23.98 3.44
C PRO A 143 -1.50 24.76 4.41
N VAL A 144 -1.98 25.00 5.63
CA VAL A 144 -1.30 25.83 6.63
C VAL A 144 -0.99 25.10 7.95
N GLY A 145 -1.55 23.91 8.15
CA GLY A 145 -1.33 23.18 9.38
C GLY A 145 -2.04 21.84 9.40
N VAL A 146 -1.90 21.14 10.53
CA VAL A 146 -2.53 19.85 10.80
C VAL A 146 -3.46 19.98 12.00
N SER A 147 -4.72 19.57 11.84
CA SER A 147 -5.68 19.54 12.94
C SER A 147 -5.70 18.18 13.66
N SER A 148 -5.46 17.08 12.95
CA SER A 148 -5.36 15.75 13.57
C SER A 148 -4.49 14.79 12.78
N VAL A 149 -3.92 13.82 13.48
CA VAL A 149 -3.18 12.68 12.90
C VAL A 149 -3.70 11.40 13.52
N VAL A 150 -4.10 10.44 12.71
CA VAL A 150 -4.51 9.11 13.14
C VAL A 150 -3.58 8.08 12.51
N ILE A 151 -2.94 7.25 13.33
CA ILE A 151 -2.10 6.15 12.87
C ILE A 151 -2.55 4.87 13.53
N SER A 152 -2.85 3.85 12.72
CA SER A 152 -3.03 2.48 13.20
C SER A 152 -1.84 1.66 12.74
N SER A 153 -1.11 1.08 13.68
CA SER A 153 0.10 0.30 13.38
C SER A 153 0.07 -1.01 14.15
N GLN A 154 0.25 -2.09 13.41
CA GLN A 154 0.44 -3.41 13.99
C GLN A 154 1.67 -3.41 14.88
N HIS A 155 1.59 -4.09 16.03
CA HIS A 155 2.67 -4.14 17.01
C HIS A 155 2.77 -5.51 17.70
N ASP A 156 3.91 -5.79 18.28
CA ASP A 156 4.11 -6.95 19.15
C ASP A 156 3.23 -6.84 20.40
N GLU A 157 2.74 -7.97 20.90
CA GLU A 157 1.87 -7.99 22.07
C GLU A 157 2.58 -7.60 23.37
N SER A 158 3.91 -7.57 23.38
CA SER A 158 4.73 -7.19 24.54
C SER A 158 4.70 -5.68 24.82
N ILE A 159 4.21 -4.85 23.88
CA ILE A 159 4.15 -3.39 24.03
C ILE A 159 2.70 -2.89 24.02
N GLY A 160 2.46 -1.81 24.76
CA GLY A 160 1.16 -1.17 24.86
C GLY A 160 0.97 0.02 23.91
N GLN A 161 -0.26 0.50 23.83
CA GLN A 161 -0.66 1.62 22.96
C GLN A 161 0.20 2.88 23.16
N ASN A 162 0.52 3.24 24.41
CA ASN A 162 1.33 4.42 24.70
C ASN A 162 2.77 4.27 24.22
N GLU A 163 3.35 3.08 24.34
CA GLU A 163 4.69 2.79 23.82
C GLU A 163 4.72 2.90 22.30
N VAL A 164 3.72 2.32 21.63
CA VAL A 164 3.57 2.46 20.16
C VAL A 164 3.46 3.93 19.76
N LYS A 165 2.67 4.73 20.50
CA LYS A 165 2.52 6.17 20.27
C LYS A 165 3.85 6.91 20.36
N GLU A 166 4.65 6.64 21.39
CA GLU A 166 5.95 7.30 21.57
C GLU A 166 6.99 6.83 20.54
N MET A 167 6.93 5.57 20.10
CA MET A 167 7.79 5.06 19.04
C MET A 167 7.51 5.73 17.69
N ILE A 168 6.25 6.04 17.38
CA ILE A 168 5.82 6.63 16.10
C ILE A 168 6.01 8.16 16.06
N ARG A 169 5.86 8.82 17.18
CA ARG A 169 5.90 10.29 17.31
C ARG A 169 7.09 10.97 16.62
N PRO A 170 8.35 10.49 16.73
CA PRO A 170 9.49 11.12 16.06
C PRO A 170 9.36 11.12 14.53
N TYR A 171 8.75 10.08 13.95
CA TYR A 171 8.57 9.95 12.50
C TYR A 171 7.52 10.93 11.98
N VAL A 172 6.43 11.12 12.72
CA VAL A 172 5.41 12.14 12.39
C VAL A 172 6.05 13.53 12.42
N LYS A 173 6.78 13.86 13.49
CA LYS A 173 7.47 15.15 13.62
C LYS A 173 8.55 15.39 12.57
N LYS A 174 9.21 14.33 12.09
CA LYS A 174 10.23 14.40 11.01
C LYS A 174 9.60 14.77 9.67
N ILE A 175 8.40 14.27 9.40
CA ILE A 175 7.76 14.36 8.07
C ILE A 175 6.93 15.61 7.92
N LEU A 176 6.23 16.05 8.96
CA LEU A 176 5.43 17.26 8.90
C LEU A 176 6.32 18.51 8.74
N PRO A 177 5.89 19.53 8.01
CA PRO A 177 6.58 20.82 7.96
C PRO A 177 6.84 21.36 9.38
N LYS A 178 7.96 22.09 9.54
CA LYS A 178 8.42 22.55 10.87
C LYS A 178 7.38 23.37 11.64
N ASP A 179 6.57 24.12 10.90
CA ASP A 179 5.54 24.99 11.48
C ASP A 179 4.20 24.27 11.69
N TRP A 180 4.10 22.99 11.29
CA TRP A 180 2.89 22.19 11.45
C TRP A 180 2.99 21.31 12.67
N SER A 181 2.27 21.65 13.73
CA SER A 181 2.17 20.84 14.93
C SER A 181 0.78 20.24 15.07
N CYS A 182 0.71 18.92 15.25
CA CYS A 182 -0.54 18.27 15.63
C CYS A 182 -0.77 18.49 17.12
N PRO A 183 -1.95 18.98 17.55
CA PRO A 183 -2.31 19.04 18.97
C PRO A 183 -2.20 17.65 19.62
N GLU A 184 -1.72 17.59 20.85
CA GLU A 184 -1.47 16.32 21.55
C GLU A 184 -2.73 15.49 21.76
N ASP A 185 -3.84 16.13 22.01
CA ASP A 185 -5.18 15.54 22.16
C ASP A 185 -5.79 15.09 20.83
N GLN A 186 -5.19 15.51 19.70
CA GLN A 186 -5.59 15.14 18.33
C GLN A 186 -4.59 14.18 17.65
N PHE A 187 -3.58 13.74 18.38
CA PHE A 187 -2.62 12.72 17.91
C PHE A 187 -3.03 11.34 18.41
N TYR A 188 -3.70 10.59 17.54
CA TYR A 188 -4.27 9.28 17.83
C TYR A 188 -3.40 8.16 17.26
N VAL A 189 -2.99 7.22 18.12
CA VAL A 189 -2.29 6.00 17.68
C VAL A 189 -3.06 4.80 18.24
N ASN A 190 -3.41 3.87 17.34
CA ASN A 190 -4.23 2.69 17.65
C ASN A 190 -5.48 3.04 18.49
N PRO A 191 -6.35 3.97 18.04
CA PRO A 191 -7.46 4.47 18.86
C PRO A 191 -8.46 3.38 19.28
N THR A 192 -8.51 2.26 18.58
CA THR A 192 -9.36 1.11 18.91
C THR A 192 -8.71 0.14 19.92
N GLY A 193 -7.47 0.41 20.34
CA GLY A 193 -6.73 -0.43 21.29
C GLY A 193 -5.66 -1.29 20.63
N LYS A 194 -5.49 -2.53 21.11
CA LYS A 194 -4.46 -3.44 20.62
C LYS A 194 -4.62 -3.78 19.12
N PHE A 195 -3.50 -3.73 18.40
CA PHE A 195 -3.42 -4.13 16.99
C PHE A 195 -2.25 -5.11 16.79
N VAL A 196 -2.40 -6.32 17.26
CA VAL A 196 -1.37 -7.38 17.19
C VAL A 196 -1.54 -8.22 15.93
N ILE A 197 -2.77 -8.53 15.55
CA ILE A 197 -3.08 -9.34 14.35
C ILE A 197 -3.24 -8.41 13.15
N GLY A 198 -2.32 -8.50 12.20
CA GLY A 198 -2.37 -7.72 10.95
C GLY A 198 -3.38 -8.27 9.94
N VAL A 199 -3.72 -7.44 8.96
CA VAL A 199 -4.81 -7.65 7.99
C VAL A 199 -4.79 -9.03 7.32
N ARG A 200 -3.63 -9.55 6.97
CA ARG A 200 -3.53 -10.82 6.22
C ARG A 200 -3.88 -12.06 7.04
N ASP A 201 -3.95 -11.92 8.34
CA ASP A 201 -4.38 -12.98 9.25
C ASP A 201 -5.85 -12.79 9.70
N GLY A 202 -6.30 -11.54 9.87
CA GLY A 202 -7.64 -11.21 10.33
C GLY A 202 -8.60 -10.66 9.26
N ASP A 203 -8.12 -10.30 8.06
CA ASP A 203 -8.92 -9.72 6.97
C ASP A 203 -8.32 -10.13 5.62
N GLN A 204 -8.95 -9.72 4.53
CA GLN A 204 -8.48 -9.99 3.16
C GLN A 204 -7.98 -8.72 2.47
N GLY A 205 -7.00 -8.87 1.60
CA GLY A 205 -6.55 -7.83 0.68
C GLY A 205 -6.68 -8.29 -0.76
N ILE A 206 -7.22 -7.42 -1.61
CA ILE A 206 -7.36 -7.65 -3.04
C ILE A 206 -6.82 -6.43 -3.79
N THR A 207 -6.19 -6.66 -4.94
CA THR A 207 -5.76 -5.60 -5.86
C THR A 207 -6.94 -4.70 -6.25
N ARG A 208 -6.65 -3.43 -6.58
CA ARG A 208 -7.62 -2.38 -6.96
C ARG A 208 -8.63 -1.97 -5.89
N ARG A 209 -8.54 -2.50 -4.69
CA ARG A 209 -9.49 -2.16 -3.61
C ARG A 209 -9.18 -0.80 -2.96
N LYS A 210 -8.03 -0.20 -3.24
CA LYS A 210 -7.53 1.05 -2.65
C LYS A 210 -7.34 2.18 -3.68
N MET A 211 -8.18 2.24 -4.71
CA MET A 211 -8.01 3.18 -5.82
C MET A 211 -7.87 4.65 -5.38
N ILE A 212 -8.66 5.10 -4.42
CA ILE A 212 -8.58 6.48 -3.91
C ILE A 212 -7.21 6.75 -3.26
N VAL A 213 -6.72 5.82 -2.44
CA VAL A 213 -5.40 5.93 -1.79
C VAL A 213 -4.25 5.83 -2.79
N ASP A 214 -4.42 5.05 -3.85
CA ASP A 214 -3.41 4.81 -4.87
C ASP A 214 -3.35 5.93 -5.93
N THR A 215 -4.30 6.87 -5.91
CA THR A 215 -4.40 8.00 -6.84
C THR A 215 -4.17 9.35 -6.12
N TYR A 216 -5.16 10.22 -6.12
CA TYR A 216 -5.05 11.61 -5.65
C TYR A 216 -5.92 11.88 -4.40
N ASP A 217 -6.23 10.82 -3.63
CA ASP A 217 -7.26 10.86 -2.59
C ASP A 217 -8.63 11.23 -3.21
N ALA A 218 -9.42 12.03 -2.56
CA ALA A 218 -10.71 12.49 -3.09
C ALA A 218 -10.60 13.82 -3.89
N ALA A 219 -9.38 14.20 -4.34
CA ALA A 219 -9.13 15.46 -5.03
C ALA A 219 -9.34 15.39 -6.56
N ALA A 220 -9.46 14.16 -7.14
CA ALA A 220 -9.68 13.94 -8.57
C ALA A 220 -11.03 13.28 -8.85
#